data_7f2df1ba807c05f8836af21428fefd43
#
_entry.id   7f2df1ba807c05f8836af21428fefd43
#
_cell.length_a   1.000
_cell.length_b   1.000
_cell.length_c   1.000
_cell.angle_alpha   90.00
_cell.angle_beta   90.00
_cell.angle_gamma   90.00
#
_symmetry.space_group_name_H-M   'P 1'
#
loop_
_entity.id
_entity.type
_entity.pdbx_description
1 polymer ?
#
loop_
_entity_poly.entity_id
_entity_poly.type
_entity_poly.pdbx_seq_one_letter_code
_entity_poly.pdbx_strand_id
1 'polypeptide(L)'
;MNFFAPQSKLHPALFPPARDRAIWDQQLAALLAEAERAVPNGPVMPSMDAAVFAQELASFDFAAPLPMDALLDWTVAKLRTGLVQLTHPRYLGLFNPAPSYAATCADRIAASFNPQLASAATSPAAIAIEAHVIRAVCARTGLSAGATGHFTSGGSEANFTSLICALTRAEPDFARRGARAFAGPPVFYISADSHLAWIKIAHQAGIGRDAARLVATDNHGRMCADELRAAIAADRAAGAVPVMIAATAGTTNAGMVDPLSASAA
;
A
#
# COMPACT_ATOMS: atom_id res chain seq x y z
N MET A 1 -38.23 -21.30 10.79
CA MET A 1 -36.79 -21.66 10.85
C MET A 1 -36.15 -20.80 11.93
N ASN A 2 -35.74 -21.38 13.06
CA ASN A 2 -35.11 -20.67 14.19
C ASN A 2 -33.63 -20.40 13.80
N PHE A 3 -33.30 -19.17 13.43
CA PHE A 3 -31.93 -18.75 13.10
C PHE A 3 -31.04 -18.47 14.33
N PHE A 4 -31.52 -18.73 15.52
CA PHE A 4 -30.71 -18.61 16.74
C PHE A 4 -30.34 -20.02 17.24
N ALA A 5 -29.24 -20.57 16.69
CA ALA A 5 -28.51 -21.61 17.41
C ALA A 5 -28.12 -21.07 18.79
N PRO A 6 -28.07 -21.94 19.83
CA PRO A 6 -27.67 -21.50 21.16
C PRO A 6 -26.35 -20.77 21.04
N GLN A 7 -26.26 -19.54 21.59
CA GLN A 7 -25.06 -18.72 21.59
C GLN A 7 -23.92 -19.60 22.12
N SER A 8 -23.03 -20.03 21.22
CA SER A 8 -21.72 -20.53 21.62
C SER A 8 -21.12 -19.41 22.47
N LYS A 9 -20.85 -19.66 23.75
CA LYS A 9 -20.23 -18.68 24.63
C LYS A 9 -18.95 -18.24 23.92
N LEU A 10 -18.93 -17.00 23.42
CA LEU A 10 -17.73 -16.43 22.79
C LEU A 10 -16.55 -16.69 23.74
N HIS A 11 -15.44 -17.19 23.18
CA HIS A 11 -14.29 -17.54 24.00
C HIS A 11 -13.84 -16.30 24.79
N PRO A 12 -13.62 -16.40 26.12
CA PRO A 12 -13.29 -15.24 26.97
C PRO A 12 -12.08 -14.43 26.47
N ALA A 13 -11.15 -15.05 25.73
CA ALA A 13 -10.02 -14.38 25.14
C ALA A 13 -10.38 -13.37 24.02
N LEU A 14 -11.57 -13.49 23.39
CA LEU A 14 -12.01 -12.54 22.35
C LEU A 14 -12.51 -11.23 22.96
N PHE A 15 -13.14 -11.29 24.15
CA PHE A 15 -13.67 -10.12 24.86
C PHE A 15 -13.27 -10.21 26.34
N PRO A 16 -11.97 -10.04 26.65
CA PRO A 16 -11.48 -10.22 28.00
C PRO A 16 -11.94 -9.10 28.93
N PRO A 17 -12.02 -9.38 30.26
CA PRO A 17 -12.24 -8.35 31.25
C PRO A 17 -11.21 -7.22 31.17
N ALA A 18 -11.59 -6.01 31.61
CA ALA A 18 -10.71 -4.85 31.54
C ALA A 18 -9.36 -5.05 32.25
N ARG A 19 -9.37 -5.77 33.39
CA ARG A 19 -8.14 -6.10 34.15
C ARG A 19 -7.15 -6.94 33.31
N ASP A 20 -7.64 -7.93 32.57
CA ASP A 20 -6.81 -8.84 31.78
C ASP A 20 -6.26 -8.10 30.56
N ARG A 21 -7.07 -7.23 29.94
CA ARG A 21 -6.61 -6.32 28.87
C ARG A 21 -5.46 -5.43 29.33
N ALA A 22 -5.56 -4.85 30.54
CA ALA A 22 -4.52 -3.98 31.07
C ALA A 22 -3.19 -4.73 31.30
N ILE A 23 -3.23 -5.99 31.73
CA ILE A 23 -2.05 -6.84 31.90
C ILE A 23 -1.39 -7.10 30.53
N TRP A 24 -2.18 -7.50 29.52
CA TRP A 24 -1.65 -7.77 28.17
C TRP A 24 -1.18 -6.52 27.45
N ASP A 25 -1.84 -5.38 27.64
CA ASP A 25 -1.34 -4.08 27.12
C ASP A 25 0.02 -3.73 27.72
N GLN A 26 0.22 -3.96 29.01
CA GLN A 26 1.50 -3.74 29.68
C GLN A 26 2.58 -4.70 29.17
N GLN A 27 2.26 -6.00 29.01
CA GLN A 27 3.16 -7.01 28.47
C GLN A 27 3.57 -6.64 27.03
N LEU A 28 2.61 -6.34 26.16
CA LEU A 28 2.87 -5.95 24.78
C LEU A 28 3.77 -4.71 24.72
N ALA A 29 3.49 -3.69 25.52
CA ALA A 29 4.31 -2.49 25.59
C ALA A 29 5.76 -2.80 26.01
N ALA A 30 5.95 -3.69 26.97
CA ALA A 30 7.28 -4.11 27.43
C ALA A 30 8.03 -4.88 26.33
N LEU A 31 7.37 -5.82 25.66
CA LEU A 31 7.93 -6.61 24.55
C LEU A 31 8.36 -5.72 23.39
N LEU A 32 7.51 -4.78 22.99
CA LEU A 32 7.82 -3.85 21.90
C LEU A 32 8.98 -2.91 22.25
N ALA A 33 9.01 -2.38 23.48
CA ALA A 33 10.11 -1.55 23.95
C ALA A 33 11.43 -2.32 24.04
N GLU A 34 11.41 -3.59 24.41
CA GLU A 34 12.59 -4.46 24.38
C GLU A 34 13.04 -4.73 22.94
N ALA A 35 12.09 -5.04 22.04
CA ALA A 35 12.38 -5.27 20.64
C ALA A 35 13.07 -4.03 20.01
N GLU A 36 12.54 -2.84 20.24
CA GLU A 36 13.10 -1.57 19.76
C GLU A 36 14.53 -1.35 20.27
N ARG A 37 14.76 -1.55 21.58
CA ARG A 37 16.11 -1.40 22.19
C ARG A 37 17.11 -2.40 21.62
N ALA A 38 16.69 -3.56 21.19
CA ALA A 38 17.56 -4.61 20.68
C ALA A 38 18.00 -4.36 19.22
N VAL A 39 17.24 -3.59 18.44
CA VAL A 39 17.49 -3.37 17.00
C VAL A 39 18.92 -2.91 16.71
N PRO A 40 19.49 -1.87 17.34
CA PRO A 40 20.82 -1.36 16.96
C PRO A 40 21.95 -2.37 17.11
N ASN A 41 21.79 -3.36 17.97
CA ASN A 41 22.80 -4.38 18.28
C ASN A 41 22.52 -5.74 17.61
N GLY A 42 21.39 -5.86 16.92
CA GLY A 42 20.96 -7.07 16.22
C GLY A 42 21.41 -7.15 14.76
N PRO A 43 20.98 -8.15 14.04
CA PRO A 43 21.17 -8.25 12.59
C PRO A 43 20.17 -7.35 11.86
N VAL A 44 20.58 -6.79 10.70
CA VAL A 44 19.69 -6.05 9.79
C VAL A 44 18.73 -7.00 9.06
N MET A 45 19.28 -8.13 8.58
CA MET A 45 18.55 -9.14 7.80
C MET A 45 17.93 -10.21 8.71
N PRO A 46 16.81 -10.81 8.28
CA PRO A 46 16.20 -11.91 9.03
C PRO A 46 17.21 -13.06 9.25
N SER A 47 17.16 -13.64 10.43
CA SER A 47 17.94 -14.84 10.80
C SER A 47 17.08 -16.09 10.90
N MET A 48 15.81 -16.02 10.53
CA MET A 48 14.85 -17.11 10.61
C MET A 48 15.02 -18.08 9.44
N ASP A 49 15.06 -19.39 9.74
CA ASP A 49 14.94 -20.44 8.73
C ASP A 49 13.45 -20.60 8.35
N ALA A 50 13.12 -20.32 7.10
CA ALA A 50 11.75 -20.35 6.62
C ALA A 50 11.13 -21.76 6.64
N ALA A 51 11.91 -22.83 6.43
CA ALA A 51 11.41 -24.19 6.44
C ALA A 51 11.10 -24.66 7.87
N VAL A 52 11.99 -24.34 8.81
CA VAL A 52 11.77 -24.62 10.24
C VAL A 52 10.55 -23.85 10.75
N PHE A 53 10.41 -22.58 10.36
CA PHE A 53 9.27 -21.76 10.76
C PHE A 53 7.95 -22.26 10.16
N ALA A 54 7.95 -22.74 8.91
CA ALA A 54 6.76 -23.34 8.30
C ALA A 54 6.31 -24.61 9.05
N GLN A 55 7.25 -25.44 9.52
CA GLN A 55 6.93 -26.61 10.36
C GLN A 55 6.35 -26.20 11.71
N GLU A 56 6.90 -25.17 12.33
CA GLU A 56 6.36 -24.63 13.58
C GLU A 56 4.94 -24.11 13.41
N LEU A 57 4.68 -23.34 12.32
CA LEU A 57 3.32 -22.87 12.00
C LEU A 57 2.34 -24.02 11.77
N ALA A 58 2.77 -25.10 11.12
CA ALA A 58 1.94 -26.29 10.88
C ALA A 58 1.56 -27.03 12.17
N SER A 59 2.25 -26.78 13.28
CA SER A 59 1.93 -27.39 14.58
C SER A 59 0.78 -26.69 15.32
N PHE A 60 0.35 -25.49 14.89
CA PHE A 60 -0.78 -24.82 15.50
C PHE A 60 -2.09 -25.51 15.15
N ASP A 61 -2.84 -25.89 16.19
CA ASP A 61 -4.21 -26.39 16.07
C ASP A 61 -5.21 -25.22 16.23
N PHE A 62 -5.83 -24.82 15.13
CA PHE A 62 -6.83 -23.73 15.14
C PHE A 62 -8.15 -24.10 15.87
N ALA A 63 -8.31 -25.33 16.29
CA ALA A 63 -9.42 -25.76 17.16
C ALA A 63 -9.15 -25.49 18.64
N ALA A 64 -7.88 -25.28 19.01
CA ALA A 64 -7.47 -25.01 20.38
C ALA A 64 -6.98 -23.55 20.53
N PRO A 65 -7.55 -22.77 21.49
CA PRO A 65 -7.10 -21.41 21.73
C PRO A 65 -5.73 -21.40 22.43
N LEU A 66 -4.89 -20.44 22.07
CA LEU A 66 -3.64 -20.17 22.79
C LEU A 66 -3.87 -19.14 23.90
N PRO A 67 -3.17 -19.23 25.03
CA PRO A 67 -3.11 -18.16 26.02
C PRO A 67 -2.59 -16.86 25.37
N MET A 68 -3.21 -15.72 25.69
CA MET A 68 -2.87 -14.44 25.04
C MET A 68 -1.43 -13.99 25.32
N ASP A 69 -0.95 -14.19 26.54
CA ASP A 69 0.42 -13.90 26.95
C ASP A 69 1.44 -14.69 26.11
N ALA A 70 1.24 -15.99 25.97
CA ALA A 70 2.10 -16.85 25.13
C ALA A 70 2.04 -16.43 23.64
N LEU A 71 0.86 -16.02 23.14
CA LEU A 71 0.69 -15.54 21.77
C LEU A 71 1.44 -14.24 21.54
N LEU A 72 1.40 -13.29 22.48
CA LEU A 72 2.14 -12.02 22.38
C LEU A 72 3.64 -12.26 22.37
N ASP A 73 4.16 -13.06 23.31
CA ASP A 73 5.57 -13.41 23.40
C ASP A 73 6.06 -14.08 22.12
N TRP A 74 5.33 -15.10 21.66
CA TRP A 74 5.68 -15.83 20.43
C TRP A 74 5.69 -14.90 19.22
N THR A 75 4.65 -14.09 19.03
CA THR A 75 4.52 -13.23 17.85
C THR A 75 5.65 -12.20 17.79
N VAL A 76 5.92 -11.49 18.90
CA VAL A 76 6.98 -10.48 18.92
C VAL A 76 8.36 -11.12 18.73
N ALA A 77 8.62 -12.27 19.33
CA ALA A 77 9.87 -13.00 19.15
C ALA A 77 10.09 -13.41 17.69
N LYS A 78 9.04 -13.91 17.00
CA LYS A 78 9.13 -14.30 15.59
C LYS A 78 9.32 -13.10 14.66
N LEU A 79 8.63 -12.00 14.89
CA LEU A 79 8.81 -10.78 14.09
C LEU A 79 10.21 -10.17 14.28
N ARG A 80 10.79 -10.23 15.48
CA ARG A 80 12.17 -9.78 15.73
C ARG A 80 13.21 -10.53 14.89
N THR A 81 13.04 -11.81 14.67
CA THR A 81 13.99 -12.66 13.92
C THR A 81 13.62 -12.83 12.44
N GLY A 82 12.35 -12.66 12.10
CA GLY A 82 11.79 -12.95 10.79
C GLY A 82 11.59 -11.73 9.88
N LEU A 83 11.89 -10.51 10.35
CA LEU A 83 11.76 -9.30 9.54
C LEU A 83 13.10 -8.62 9.30
N VAL A 84 13.20 -7.92 8.16
CA VAL A 84 14.26 -6.92 7.95
C VAL A 84 14.04 -5.79 8.94
N GLN A 85 15.09 -5.42 9.68
CA GLN A 85 15.01 -4.37 10.70
C GLN A 85 15.15 -2.98 10.06
N LEU A 86 14.03 -2.41 9.62
CA LEU A 86 14.00 -1.14 8.87
C LEU A 86 14.52 0.06 9.67
N THR A 87 14.44 0.00 11.00
CA THR A 87 14.92 1.06 11.90
C THR A 87 16.37 0.89 12.31
N HIS A 88 17.05 -0.17 11.83
CA HIS A 88 18.44 -0.43 12.19
C HIS A 88 19.38 0.64 11.58
N PRO A 89 20.34 1.19 12.34
CA PRO A 89 21.26 2.26 11.85
C PRO A 89 22.06 1.89 10.60
N ARG A 90 22.26 0.58 10.33
CA ARG A 90 22.96 0.06 9.14
C ARG A 90 22.01 -0.42 8.06
N TYR A 91 20.70 -0.15 8.15
CA TYR A 91 19.77 -0.46 7.07
C TYR A 91 19.95 0.58 5.96
N LEU A 92 20.41 0.12 4.80
CA LEU A 92 20.66 0.92 3.60
C LEU A 92 19.84 0.41 2.41
N GLY A 93 18.71 -0.21 2.70
CA GLY A 93 17.80 -0.75 1.69
C GLY A 93 16.89 0.31 1.07
N LEU A 94 15.66 -0.07 0.77
CA LEU A 94 14.65 0.79 0.16
C LEU A 94 14.29 1.99 1.07
N PHE A 95 13.59 2.99 0.52
CA PHE A 95 13.19 4.21 1.22
C PHE A 95 12.05 4.02 2.24
N ASN A 96 12.03 2.90 2.95
CA ASN A 96 11.04 2.64 4.00
C ASN A 96 11.37 3.49 5.23
N PRO A 97 10.52 4.45 5.61
CA PRO A 97 10.77 5.25 6.81
C PRO A 97 10.54 4.42 8.08
N ALA A 98 11.22 4.80 9.16
CA ALA A 98 10.86 4.35 10.49
C ALA A 98 9.44 4.82 10.85
N PRO A 99 8.63 4.00 11.57
CA PRO A 99 7.32 4.43 12.04
C PRO A 99 7.49 5.62 13.01
N SER A 100 6.73 6.69 12.80
CA SER A 100 6.69 7.77 13.79
C SER A 100 5.80 7.35 14.97
N TYR A 101 6.11 7.86 16.17
CA TYR A 101 5.29 7.58 17.35
C TYR A 101 3.82 8.04 17.17
N ALA A 102 3.61 9.17 16.48
CA ALA A 102 2.28 9.65 16.16
C ALA A 102 1.50 8.68 15.27
N ALA A 103 2.15 8.06 14.27
CA ALA A 103 1.53 7.05 13.43
C ALA A 103 1.17 5.80 14.24
N THR A 104 2.05 5.34 15.11
CA THR A 104 1.76 4.20 16.01
C THR A 104 0.55 4.49 16.92
N CYS A 105 0.43 5.70 17.45
CA CYS A 105 -0.75 6.12 18.21
C CYS A 105 -2.02 6.14 17.35
N ALA A 106 -1.92 6.64 16.11
CA ALA A 106 -3.05 6.68 15.18
C ALA A 106 -3.56 5.27 14.84
N ASP A 107 -2.66 4.32 14.59
CA ASP A 107 -3.03 2.92 14.33
C ASP A 107 -3.72 2.29 15.54
N ARG A 108 -3.25 2.56 16.76
CA ARG A 108 -3.91 2.09 17.99
C ARG A 108 -5.31 2.68 18.15
N ILE A 109 -5.49 3.97 17.84
CA ILE A 109 -6.81 4.63 17.86
C ILE A 109 -7.71 3.99 16.80
N ALA A 110 -7.23 3.84 15.56
CA ALA A 110 -8.00 3.23 14.48
C ALA A 110 -8.43 1.80 14.83
N ALA A 111 -7.52 0.97 15.36
CA ALA A 111 -7.84 -0.39 15.80
C ALA A 111 -8.88 -0.42 16.93
N SER A 112 -8.83 0.54 17.86
CA SER A 112 -9.76 0.60 19.02
C SER A 112 -11.16 1.01 18.61
N PHE A 113 -11.31 1.94 17.68
CA PHE A 113 -12.63 2.42 17.20
C PHE A 113 -13.17 1.60 16.04
N ASN A 114 -12.28 0.98 15.25
CA ASN A 114 -12.60 0.22 14.04
C ASN A 114 -13.67 0.92 13.16
N PRO A 115 -13.47 2.18 12.74
CA PRO A 115 -14.50 2.96 12.09
C PRO A 115 -14.82 2.43 10.69
N GLN A 116 -16.11 2.35 10.37
CA GLN A 116 -16.56 2.04 9.02
C GLN A 116 -16.54 3.30 8.15
N LEU A 117 -15.63 3.39 7.19
CA LEU A 117 -15.42 4.57 6.35
C LEU A 117 -16.23 4.58 5.05
N ALA A 118 -17.26 3.74 4.92
CA ALA A 118 -18.05 3.61 3.70
C ALA A 118 -18.88 4.86 3.36
N SER A 119 -19.26 5.66 4.38
CA SER A 119 -20.04 6.88 4.16
C SER A 119 -19.85 7.87 5.30
N ALA A 120 -20.12 9.15 5.00
CA ALA A 120 -20.16 10.21 6.00
C ALA A 120 -21.28 10.02 7.05
N ALA A 121 -22.29 9.21 6.75
CA ALA A 121 -23.36 8.91 7.71
C ALA A 121 -22.88 7.97 8.83
N THR A 122 -21.92 7.07 8.52
CA THR A 122 -21.37 6.10 9.47
C THR A 122 -20.13 6.59 10.21
N SER A 123 -19.31 7.42 9.55
CA SER A 123 -18.03 7.92 10.10
C SER A 123 -17.76 9.38 9.73
N PRO A 124 -18.64 10.33 10.14
CA PRO A 124 -18.51 11.72 9.70
C PRO A 124 -17.19 12.38 10.13
N ALA A 125 -16.71 12.09 11.35
CA ALA A 125 -15.47 12.68 11.86
C ALA A 125 -14.24 12.17 11.08
N ALA A 126 -14.11 10.88 10.87
CA ALA A 126 -12.97 10.30 10.19
C ALA A 126 -12.89 10.74 8.71
N ILE A 127 -14.02 10.75 8.01
CA ILE A 127 -14.11 11.23 6.62
C ILE A 127 -13.81 12.74 6.53
N ALA A 128 -14.27 13.55 7.48
CA ALA A 128 -13.97 14.97 7.49
C ALA A 128 -12.48 15.25 7.76
N ILE A 129 -11.85 14.50 8.65
CA ILE A 129 -10.40 14.58 8.92
C ILE A 129 -9.62 14.22 7.65
N GLU A 130 -9.94 13.10 7.00
CA GLU A 130 -9.28 12.69 5.75
C GLU A 130 -9.38 13.78 4.69
N ALA A 131 -10.59 14.29 4.41
CA ALA A 131 -10.82 15.33 3.44
C ALA A 131 -10.06 16.63 3.77
N HIS A 132 -9.92 16.96 5.06
CA HIS A 132 -9.13 18.12 5.49
C HIS A 132 -7.64 17.93 5.23
N VAL A 133 -7.09 16.78 5.58
CA VAL A 133 -5.67 16.45 5.34
C VAL A 133 -5.35 16.40 3.86
N ILE A 134 -6.21 15.79 3.04
CA ILE A 134 -6.05 15.76 1.57
C ILE A 134 -5.99 17.19 1.00
N ARG A 135 -6.90 18.08 1.39
CA ARG A 135 -6.85 19.49 0.95
C ARG A 135 -5.55 20.18 1.33
N ALA A 136 -5.05 19.94 2.55
CA ALA A 136 -3.78 20.51 2.99
C ALA A 136 -2.58 19.98 2.18
N VAL A 137 -2.59 18.71 1.81
CA VAL A 137 -1.56 18.11 0.93
C VAL A 137 -1.67 18.69 -0.48
N CYS A 138 -2.87 18.74 -1.06
CA CYS A 138 -3.10 19.33 -2.38
C CYS A 138 -2.59 20.78 -2.47
N ALA A 139 -2.87 21.59 -1.46
CA ALA A 139 -2.39 22.98 -1.41
C ALA A 139 -0.86 23.08 -1.38
N ARG A 140 -0.19 22.19 -0.62
CA ARG A 140 1.28 22.16 -0.53
C ARG A 140 1.96 21.66 -1.81
N THR A 141 1.28 20.83 -2.58
CA THR A 141 1.80 20.29 -3.85
C THR A 141 1.44 21.14 -5.07
N GLY A 142 0.78 22.29 -4.85
CA GLY A 142 0.41 23.21 -5.94
C GLY A 142 -0.80 22.75 -6.77
N LEU A 143 -1.56 21.78 -6.30
CA LEU A 143 -2.81 21.37 -6.95
C LEU A 143 -3.90 22.43 -6.75
N SER A 144 -4.86 22.47 -7.68
CA SER A 144 -5.98 23.43 -7.62
C SER A 144 -6.82 23.27 -6.34
N ALA A 145 -7.50 24.35 -5.94
CA ALA A 145 -8.36 24.34 -4.76
C ALA A 145 -9.53 23.33 -4.85
N GLY A 146 -9.90 22.91 -6.07
CA GLY A 146 -10.91 21.89 -6.31
C GLY A 146 -10.36 20.46 -6.33
N ALA A 147 -9.05 20.26 -6.14
CA ALA A 147 -8.47 18.93 -6.12
C ALA A 147 -8.95 18.14 -4.89
N THR A 148 -9.29 16.89 -5.12
CA THR A 148 -9.74 15.95 -4.10
C THR A 148 -8.95 14.65 -4.19
N GLY A 149 -9.13 13.77 -3.23
CA GLY A 149 -8.48 12.47 -3.21
C GLY A 149 -8.94 11.65 -2.01
N HIS A 150 -8.29 10.51 -1.81
CA HIS A 150 -8.44 9.66 -0.64
C HIS A 150 -7.12 8.95 -0.37
N PHE A 151 -6.93 8.48 0.86
CA PHE A 151 -5.82 7.60 1.17
C PHE A 151 -6.13 6.18 0.70
N THR A 152 -5.08 5.46 0.33
CA THR A 152 -5.13 4.07 -0.13
C THR A 152 -4.30 3.18 0.79
N SER A 153 -4.48 1.87 0.69
CA SER A 153 -3.70 0.88 1.46
C SER A 153 -2.21 0.84 1.08
N GLY A 154 -1.84 1.46 -0.05
CA GLY A 154 -0.46 1.54 -0.51
C GLY A 154 -0.33 2.07 -1.94
N GLY A 155 0.91 2.29 -2.39
CA GLY A 155 1.22 2.88 -3.71
C GLY A 155 0.64 2.11 -4.90
N SER A 156 0.52 0.78 -4.82
CA SER A 156 -0.10 -0.01 -5.90
C SER A 156 -1.57 0.30 -6.09
N GLU A 157 -2.32 0.51 -5.00
CA GLU A 157 -3.73 0.91 -5.06
C GLU A 157 -3.86 2.36 -5.55
N ALA A 158 -2.98 3.27 -5.10
CA ALA A 158 -2.95 4.64 -5.57
C ALA A 158 -2.69 4.71 -7.09
N ASN A 159 -1.72 3.95 -7.59
CA ASN A 159 -1.43 3.84 -9.00
C ASN A 159 -2.60 3.23 -9.80
N PHE A 160 -3.23 2.18 -9.28
CA PHE A 160 -4.43 1.59 -9.90
C PHE A 160 -5.56 2.60 -9.99
N THR A 161 -5.86 3.30 -8.90
CA THR A 161 -6.87 4.37 -8.87
C THR A 161 -6.58 5.46 -9.90
N SER A 162 -5.31 5.90 -9.99
CA SER A 162 -4.89 6.91 -10.97
C SER A 162 -5.12 6.45 -12.41
N LEU A 163 -4.81 5.19 -12.72
CA LEU A 163 -5.06 4.63 -14.05
C LEU A 163 -6.57 4.54 -14.36
N ILE A 164 -7.39 4.10 -13.40
CA ILE A 164 -8.85 4.06 -13.58
C ILE A 164 -9.42 5.47 -13.82
N CYS A 165 -8.94 6.47 -13.09
CA CYS A 165 -9.30 7.88 -13.32
C CYS A 165 -8.90 8.35 -14.73
N ALA A 166 -7.69 8.02 -15.18
CA ALA A 166 -7.22 8.38 -16.53
C ALA A 166 -8.04 7.71 -17.64
N LEU A 167 -8.36 6.42 -17.49
CA LEU A 167 -9.20 5.68 -18.43
C LEU A 167 -10.61 6.27 -18.50
N THR A 168 -11.22 6.58 -17.34
CA THR A 168 -12.56 7.18 -17.26
C THR A 168 -12.58 8.60 -17.83
N ARG A 169 -11.50 9.37 -17.64
CA ARG A 169 -11.37 10.72 -18.23
C ARG A 169 -11.22 10.66 -19.75
N ALA A 170 -10.44 9.71 -20.25
CA ALA A 170 -10.18 9.56 -21.70
C ALA A 170 -11.43 9.06 -22.44
N GLU A 171 -12.21 8.19 -21.80
CA GLU A 171 -13.46 7.63 -22.34
C GLU A 171 -14.50 7.48 -21.21
N PRO A 172 -15.46 8.41 -21.11
CA PRO A 172 -16.48 8.40 -20.04
C PRO A 172 -17.33 7.14 -19.99
N ASP A 173 -17.59 6.49 -21.15
CA ASP A 173 -18.30 5.21 -21.21
C ASP A 173 -17.48 4.03 -20.67
N PHE A 174 -16.18 4.22 -20.38
CA PHE A 174 -15.35 3.19 -19.76
C PHE A 174 -15.95 2.68 -18.44
N ALA A 175 -16.52 3.54 -17.62
CA ALA A 175 -17.17 3.14 -16.38
C ALA A 175 -18.33 2.16 -16.57
N ARG A 176 -18.99 2.20 -17.72
CA ARG A 176 -20.16 1.35 -18.05
C ARG A 176 -19.81 0.16 -18.94
N ARG A 177 -18.89 0.33 -19.90
CA ARG A 177 -18.60 -0.61 -20.96
C ARG A 177 -17.21 -1.26 -20.87
N GLY A 178 -16.35 -0.79 -19.95
CA GLY A 178 -14.95 -1.21 -19.82
C GLY A 178 -14.12 -0.83 -21.04
N ALA A 179 -13.04 -1.54 -21.29
CA ALA A 179 -12.10 -1.26 -22.38
C ALA A 179 -12.76 -1.27 -23.78
N ARG A 180 -13.90 -1.91 -23.94
CA ARG A 180 -14.67 -1.93 -25.20
C ARG A 180 -15.32 -0.58 -25.55
N ALA A 181 -15.26 0.41 -24.67
CA ALA A 181 -15.73 1.77 -24.95
C ALA A 181 -14.75 2.52 -25.87
N PHE A 182 -13.48 2.21 -25.79
CA PHE A 182 -12.43 2.85 -26.59
C PHE A 182 -12.52 2.47 -28.07
N ALA A 183 -12.19 3.42 -28.95
CA ALA A 183 -12.10 3.18 -30.38
C ALA A 183 -10.91 2.29 -30.80
N GLY A 184 -9.87 2.23 -29.94
CA GLY A 184 -8.69 1.39 -30.08
C GLY A 184 -8.17 0.97 -28.71
N PRO A 185 -7.14 0.11 -28.62
CA PRO A 185 -6.61 -0.34 -27.34
C PRO A 185 -6.07 0.85 -26.52
N PRO A 186 -6.56 1.07 -25.28
CA PRO A 186 -6.01 2.09 -24.42
C PRO A 186 -4.61 1.70 -23.95
N VAL A 187 -3.66 2.64 -23.99
CA VAL A 187 -2.27 2.44 -23.59
C VAL A 187 -1.78 3.57 -22.68
N PHE A 188 -0.81 3.28 -21.84
CA PHE A 188 -0.17 4.27 -20.99
C PHE A 188 1.34 4.04 -20.91
N TYR A 189 2.10 5.08 -20.57
CA TYR A 189 3.56 5.10 -20.65
C TYR A 189 4.16 5.22 -19.26
N ILE A 190 5.19 4.42 -19.01
CA ILE A 190 5.97 4.40 -17.77
C ILE A 190 7.46 4.30 -18.10
N SER A 191 8.32 4.80 -17.24
CA SER A 191 9.76 4.54 -17.32
C SER A 191 10.06 3.05 -17.17
N ALA A 192 11.03 2.51 -17.89
CA ALA A 192 11.48 1.14 -17.76
C ALA A 192 11.96 0.81 -16.34
N ASP A 193 12.43 1.82 -15.58
CA ASP A 193 12.85 1.70 -14.19
C ASP A 193 11.73 2.00 -13.17
N SER A 194 10.51 2.25 -13.63
CA SER A 194 9.35 2.43 -12.76
C SER A 194 8.97 1.15 -12.02
N HIS A 195 8.19 1.30 -10.98
CA HIS A 195 7.76 0.17 -10.16
C HIS A 195 6.97 -0.87 -10.97
N LEU A 196 7.36 -2.15 -10.86
CA LEU A 196 6.76 -3.27 -11.62
C LEU A 196 5.25 -3.46 -11.42
N ALA A 197 4.67 -2.84 -10.39
CA ALA A 197 3.24 -2.88 -10.15
C ALA A 197 2.41 -2.38 -11.35
N TRP A 198 2.92 -1.48 -12.19
CA TRP A 198 2.19 -0.94 -13.33
C TRP A 198 1.75 -1.99 -14.33
N ILE A 199 2.59 -3.00 -14.61
CA ILE A 199 2.25 -4.12 -15.51
C ILE A 199 1.10 -4.96 -14.92
N LYS A 200 1.15 -5.19 -13.60
CA LYS A 200 0.07 -5.88 -12.88
C LYS A 200 -1.22 -5.04 -12.87
N ILE A 201 -1.09 -3.73 -12.68
CA ILE A 201 -2.20 -2.78 -12.68
C ILE A 201 -2.90 -2.74 -14.04
N ALA A 202 -2.16 -2.73 -15.16
CA ALA A 202 -2.74 -2.85 -16.50
C ALA A 202 -3.59 -4.11 -16.66
N HIS A 203 -3.09 -5.25 -16.16
CA HIS A 203 -3.86 -6.49 -16.14
C HIS A 203 -5.12 -6.38 -15.26
N GLN A 204 -4.99 -5.82 -14.05
CA GLN A 204 -6.12 -5.65 -13.12
C GLN A 204 -7.21 -4.70 -13.66
N ALA A 205 -6.81 -3.68 -14.42
CA ALA A 205 -7.71 -2.75 -15.08
C ALA A 205 -8.44 -3.36 -16.31
N GLY A 206 -8.10 -4.59 -16.69
CA GLY A 206 -8.72 -5.30 -17.83
C GLY A 206 -8.30 -4.79 -19.20
N ILE A 207 -7.20 -4.03 -19.30
CA ILE A 207 -6.67 -3.50 -20.57
C ILE A 207 -5.47 -4.31 -21.10
N GLY A 208 -5.00 -5.30 -20.32
CA GLY A 208 -3.89 -6.18 -20.71
C GLY A 208 -2.52 -5.60 -20.33
N ARG A 209 -1.54 -6.50 -20.10
CA ARG A 209 -0.18 -6.09 -19.66
C ARG A 209 0.53 -5.24 -20.69
N ASP A 210 0.31 -5.52 -21.98
CA ASP A 210 0.95 -4.81 -23.08
C ASP A 210 0.46 -3.37 -23.22
N ALA A 211 -0.62 -2.98 -22.55
CA ALA A 211 -1.06 -1.59 -22.46
C ALA A 211 -0.07 -0.71 -21.69
N ALA A 212 0.75 -1.27 -20.80
CA ALA A 212 1.82 -0.56 -20.12
C ALA A 212 3.07 -0.51 -21.02
N ARG A 213 3.30 0.62 -21.66
CA ARG A 213 4.44 0.87 -22.53
C ARG A 213 5.67 1.27 -21.71
N LEU A 214 6.71 0.46 -21.77
CA LEU A 214 7.98 0.74 -21.12
C LEU A 214 8.81 1.68 -21.98
N VAL A 215 9.00 2.90 -21.52
CA VAL A 215 9.84 3.91 -22.19
C VAL A 215 11.28 3.76 -21.70
N ALA A 216 12.24 3.77 -22.62
CA ALA A 216 13.65 3.66 -22.30
C ALA A 216 14.11 4.79 -21.36
N THR A 217 15.13 4.49 -20.56
CA THR A 217 15.74 5.41 -19.62
C THR A 217 17.12 5.86 -20.10
N ASP A 218 17.56 7.02 -19.64
CA ASP A 218 18.91 7.52 -19.83
C ASP A 218 19.92 6.82 -18.87
N ASN A 219 21.20 7.21 -18.97
CA ASN A 219 22.27 6.68 -18.10
C ASN A 219 22.08 7.02 -16.60
N HIS A 220 21.09 7.85 -16.26
CA HIS A 220 20.72 8.21 -14.90
C HIS A 220 19.41 7.54 -14.48
N GLY A 221 18.89 6.59 -15.27
CA GLY A 221 17.64 5.87 -15.00
C GLY A 221 16.37 6.74 -15.10
N ARG A 222 16.42 7.85 -15.85
CA ARG A 222 15.29 8.77 -16.03
C ARG A 222 14.64 8.51 -17.39
N MET A 223 13.33 8.59 -17.48
CA MET A 223 12.58 8.44 -18.73
C MET A 223 13.15 9.37 -19.83
N CYS A 224 13.43 8.81 -21.01
CA CYS A 224 13.81 9.59 -22.17
C CYS A 224 12.59 10.25 -22.82
N ALA A 225 12.49 11.58 -22.75
CA ALA A 225 11.36 12.32 -23.30
C ALA A 225 11.19 12.16 -24.83
N ASP A 226 12.29 11.99 -25.57
CA ASP A 226 12.25 11.77 -27.03
C ASP A 226 11.68 10.38 -27.34
N GLU A 227 12.11 9.35 -26.61
CA GLU A 227 11.56 7.99 -26.74
C GLU A 227 10.07 7.95 -26.35
N LEU A 228 9.67 8.70 -25.32
CA LEU A 228 8.26 8.85 -24.96
C LEU A 228 7.44 9.44 -26.11
N ARG A 229 7.91 10.53 -26.73
CA ARG A 229 7.24 11.15 -27.88
C ARG A 229 7.13 10.21 -29.07
N ALA A 230 8.23 9.49 -29.38
CA ALA A 230 8.24 8.50 -30.43
C ALA A 230 7.26 7.36 -30.19
N ALA A 231 7.21 6.82 -28.96
CA ALA A 231 6.28 5.77 -28.57
C ALA A 231 4.81 6.22 -28.69
N ILE A 232 4.49 7.43 -28.22
CA ILE A 232 3.14 7.99 -28.34
C ILE A 232 2.74 8.15 -29.83
N ALA A 233 3.64 8.65 -30.67
CA ALA A 233 3.38 8.84 -32.11
C ALA A 233 3.14 7.48 -32.78
N ALA A 234 3.97 6.48 -32.49
CA ALA A 234 3.83 5.13 -33.05
C ALA A 234 2.52 4.46 -32.62
N ASP A 235 2.16 4.54 -31.36
CA ASP A 235 0.91 3.96 -30.83
C ASP A 235 -0.33 4.63 -31.47
N ARG A 236 -0.33 5.96 -31.60
CA ARG A 236 -1.40 6.67 -32.29
C ARG A 236 -1.51 6.27 -33.76
N ALA A 237 -0.40 6.13 -34.47
CA ALA A 237 -0.37 5.65 -35.85
C ALA A 237 -0.91 4.21 -35.98
N ALA A 238 -0.69 3.38 -34.98
CA ALA A 238 -1.20 2.01 -34.88
C ALA A 238 -2.67 1.94 -34.42
N GLY A 239 -3.34 3.07 -34.17
CA GLY A 239 -4.73 3.14 -33.73
C GLY A 239 -4.94 2.90 -32.24
N ALA A 240 -3.89 2.87 -31.44
CA ALA A 240 -4.02 2.83 -29.98
C ALA A 240 -4.40 4.20 -29.40
N VAL A 241 -4.99 4.21 -28.20
CA VAL A 241 -5.45 5.40 -27.51
C VAL A 241 -4.56 5.68 -26.30
N PRO A 242 -3.60 6.64 -26.36
CA PRO A 242 -2.81 7.08 -25.22
C PRO A 242 -3.69 7.72 -24.15
N VAL A 243 -3.67 7.20 -22.92
CA VAL A 243 -4.54 7.66 -21.83
C VAL A 243 -3.78 8.31 -20.68
N MET A 244 -2.51 7.93 -20.44
CA MET A 244 -1.74 8.43 -19.30
C MET A 244 -0.24 8.31 -19.53
N ILE A 245 0.51 9.26 -18.94
CA ILE A 245 1.94 9.13 -18.69
C ILE A 245 2.14 9.09 -17.18
N ALA A 246 2.79 8.04 -16.67
CA ALA A 246 3.16 7.95 -15.28
C ALA A 246 4.65 8.26 -15.11
N ALA A 247 4.98 9.54 -14.99
CA ALA A 247 6.32 10.01 -14.70
C ALA A 247 6.61 9.83 -13.20
N THR A 248 7.70 9.16 -12.87
CA THR A 248 8.07 8.80 -11.51
C THR A 248 8.91 9.90 -10.86
N ALA A 249 8.48 10.39 -9.70
CA ALA A 249 9.22 11.36 -8.88
C ALA A 249 9.92 10.66 -7.72
N GLY A 250 10.89 9.80 -8.03
CA GLY A 250 11.62 8.96 -7.10
C GLY A 250 11.29 7.48 -7.28
N THR A 251 12.11 6.76 -8.08
CA THR A 251 11.94 5.31 -8.26
C THR A 251 12.15 4.57 -6.94
N THR A 252 11.40 3.51 -6.70
CA THR A 252 11.44 2.72 -5.46
C THR A 252 12.84 2.17 -5.14
N ASN A 253 13.61 1.80 -6.17
CA ASN A 253 14.91 1.17 -5.97
C ASN A 253 16.05 2.16 -5.79
N ALA A 254 16.02 3.33 -6.44
CA ALA A 254 17.17 4.21 -6.53
C ALA A 254 16.84 5.72 -6.43
N GLY A 255 15.57 6.09 -6.30
CA GLY A 255 15.15 7.48 -6.13
C GLY A 255 15.32 8.36 -7.39
N MET A 256 15.44 7.77 -8.60
CA MET A 256 15.54 8.54 -9.83
C MET A 256 14.24 9.30 -10.10
N VAL A 257 14.38 10.52 -10.62
CA VAL A 257 13.25 11.40 -10.93
C VAL A 257 13.18 11.62 -12.42
N ASP A 258 12.06 11.26 -13.02
CA ASP A 258 11.79 11.49 -14.45
C ASP A 258 11.69 12.99 -14.77
N PRO A 259 11.97 13.42 -16.02
CA PRO A 259 11.88 14.82 -16.42
C PRO A 259 10.41 15.27 -16.52
N LEU A 260 9.78 15.57 -15.36
CA LEU A 260 8.33 15.80 -15.23
C LEU A 260 7.82 16.85 -16.23
N SER A 261 8.50 17.99 -16.38
CA SER A 261 8.10 19.05 -17.32
C SER A 261 8.15 18.61 -18.78
N ALA A 262 9.22 17.88 -19.18
CA ALA A 262 9.36 17.38 -20.54
C ALA A 262 8.41 16.21 -20.85
N SER A 263 8.00 15.46 -19.84
CA SER A 263 7.00 14.39 -19.99
C SER A 263 5.57 14.92 -20.09
N ALA A 264 5.32 16.15 -19.64
CA ALA A 264 4.01 16.80 -19.68
C ALA A 264 3.79 17.64 -20.95
N ALA A 265 4.85 17.96 -21.72
CA ALA A 265 4.83 18.74 -22.96
C ALA A 265 4.48 17.87 -24.18
#